data_56caa2309101ccf4932a6c50e3cc86e1
#
_entry.id   56caa2309101ccf4932a6c50e3cc86e1
#
_cell.length_a   1.000
_cell.length_b   1.000
_cell.length_c   1.000
_cell.angle_alpha   90.00
_cell.angle_beta   90.00
_cell.angle_gamma   90.00
#
_symmetry.space_group_name_H-M   'P 1'
#
loop_
_entity.id
_entity.type
_entity.pdbx_description
1 polymer ?
#
loop_
_entity_poly.entity_id
_entity_poly.type
_entity_poly.pdbx_seq_one_letter_code
_entity_poly.pdbx_strand_id
1 'polypeptide(L)'
;MSSHDRATERLAWLRRTLGDDSLELESASSDASFRSYWRTRHDGRSWIVMDSPPAQEDPAPWVAIGRRLAEAGLHVPAVREADLARGFLLIEDLGTRTYLPELSEDSVESLYGAALDALLRMQTRVGTAELHRYDRAFLARELAILPEWFLGRHLGVTPDADEAETLEEAFGVLLDSALAQPTVFVHRDFHSRNLLVIDDDAPLASPGIIDFQGALAGPVTYDLASLLRDCYIAWPRERVEAWAEAYRQRLHGAGVIDETVDDATFLRWFDLIGLQRHLKVLGIFCRLAYRDGKRGYLGDLPRVFDYVIDVAGSYPELQPMADLLARHVGDRDLAALPEPA
;
A
#
# COMPACT_ATOMS: atom_id res chain seq x y z
N MET A 1 -3.64 25.75 16.63
CA MET A 1 -5.09 25.50 16.77
C MET A 1 -5.25 24.26 17.64
N SER A 2 -6.10 24.27 18.68
CA SER A 2 -6.32 23.06 19.48
C SER A 2 -7.12 22.01 18.68
N SER A 3 -7.08 20.74 19.07
CA SER A 3 -7.87 19.69 18.43
C SER A 3 -9.39 19.96 18.57
N HIS A 4 -9.81 20.62 19.64
CA HIS A 4 -11.19 21.03 19.87
C HIS A 4 -11.64 22.13 18.90
N ASP A 5 -10.80 23.14 18.62
CA ASP A 5 -11.08 24.20 17.67
C ASP A 5 -11.25 23.62 16.25
N ARG A 6 -10.39 22.65 15.89
CA ARG A 6 -10.42 21.98 14.59
C ARG A 6 -11.70 21.16 14.37
N ALA A 7 -12.16 20.43 15.38
CA ALA A 7 -13.41 19.67 15.32
C ALA A 7 -14.64 20.59 15.12
N THR A 8 -14.66 21.71 15.82
CA THR A 8 -15.73 22.74 15.68
C THR A 8 -15.72 23.36 14.28
N GLU A 9 -14.55 23.70 13.76
CA GLU A 9 -14.39 24.27 12.43
C GLU A 9 -14.85 23.31 11.31
N ARG A 10 -14.46 22.04 11.42
CA ARG A 10 -14.86 20.97 10.48
C ARG A 10 -16.38 20.79 10.45
N LEU A 11 -17.03 20.71 11.60
CA LEU A 11 -18.49 20.56 11.67
C LEU A 11 -19.21 21.81 11.14
N ALA A 12 -18.73 23.00 11.47
CA ALA A 12 -19.28 24.25 10.96
C ALA A 12 -19.12 24.40 9.45
N TRP A 13 -17.98 23.92 8.89
CA TRP A 13 -17.77 23.86 7.43
C TRP A 13 -18.76 22.91 6.78
N LEU A 14 -18.95 21.70 7.29
CA LEU A 14 -19.89 20.71 6.75
C LEU A 14 -21.33 21.25 6.74
N ARG A 15 -21.80 21.82 7.86
CA ARG A 15 -23.15 22.37 7.99
C ARG A 15 -23.41 23.47 6.98
N ARG A 16 -22.46 24.38 6.80
CA ARG A 16 -22.57 25.44 5.76
C ARG A 16 -22.57 24.85 4.35
N THR A 17 -21.72 23.86 4.07
CA THR A 17 -21.59 23.23 2.75
C THR A 17 -22.87 22.51 2.32
N LEU A 18 -23.54 21.84 3.26
CA LEU A 18 -24.77 21.10 2.99
C LEU A 18 -26.05 21.87 3.33
N GLY A 19 -25.93 23.02 3.99
CA GLY A 19 -27.10 23.85 4.37
C GLY A 19 -27.97 23.21 5.45
N ASP A 20 -27.40 22.39 6.33
CA ASP A 20 -28.12 21.64 7.36
C ASP A 20 -27.39 21.70 8.70
N ASP A 21 -27.98 22.45 9.64
CA ASP A 21 -27.43 22.66 10.98
C ASP A 21 -27.60 21.45 11.91
N SER A 22 -28.41 20.47 11.53
CA SER A 22 -28.64 19.26 12.31
C SER A 22 -27.57 18.17 12.12
N LEU A 23 -26.68 18.34 11.14
CA LEU A 23 -25.66 17.34 10.83
C LEU A 23 -24.71 17.09 12.00
N GLU A 24 -24.38 15.82 12.16
CA GLU A 24 -23.41 15.32 13.11
C GLU A 24 -22.29 14.55 12.37
N LEU A 25 -21.15 14.39 13.04
CA LEU A 25 -19.99 13.66 12.53
C LEU A 25 -19.62 12.53 13.48
N GLU A 26 -19.57 11.31 12.94
CA GLU A 26 -19.06 10.13 13.63
C GLU A 26 -17.67 9.78 13.11
N SER A 27 -16.77 9.30 13.94
CA SER A 27 -15.45 8.83 13.48
C SER A 27 -15.61 7.65 12.54
N ALA A 28 -15.10 7.77 11.30
CA ALA A 28 -15.18 6.70 10.31
C ALA A 28 -13.93 5.81 10.34
N SER A 29 -12.74 6.41 10.45
CA SER A 29 -11.48 5.69 10.66
C SER A 29 -10.42 6.62 11.24
N SER A 30 -9.43 6.03 11.92
CA SER A 30 -8.17 6.69 12.29
C SER A 30 -7.05 6.05 11.50
N ASP A 31 -6.49 6.79 10.56
CA ASP A 31 -5.35 6.35 9.75
C ASP A 31 -4.02 6.51 10.51
N ALA A 32 -2.95 5.93 9.95
CA ALA A 32 -1.58 6.16 10.41
C ALA A 32 -1.03 7.55 10.01
N SER A 33 -1.77 8.33 9.22
CA SER A 33 -1.44 9.68 8.76
C SER A 33 -1.99 10.78 9.68
N PHE A 34 -1.72 12.03 9.31
CA PHE A 34 -2.33 13.21 9.97
C PHE A 34 -3.77 13.46 9.54
N ARG A 35 -4.30 12.69 8.60
CA ARG A 35 -5.69 12.77 8.14
C ARG A 35 -6.61 12.06 9.12
N SER A 36 -7.82 12.58 9.23
CA SER A 36 -8.92 11.94 9.93
C SER A 36 -10.17 11.93 9.06
N TYR A 37 -10.96 10.88 9.21
CA TYR A 37 -12.14 10.65 8.39
C TYR A 37 -13.37 10.55 9.28
N TRP A 38 -14.43 11.27 8.88
CA TRP A 38 -15.64 11.44 9.67
C TRP A 38 -16.86 11.19 8.80
N ARG A 39 -17.74 10.34 9.26
CA ARG A 39 -18.97 9.99 8.54
C ARG A 39 -20.12 10.89 8.94
N THR A 40 -20.97 11.23 7.97
CA THR A 40 -22.24 11.92 8.16
C THR A 40 -23.31 11.35 7.24
N ARG A 41 -24.57 11.64 7.51
CA ARG A 41 -25.69 11.29 6.63
C ARG A 41 -26.45 12.56 6.27
N HIS A 42 -26.76 12.70 4.98
CA HIS A 42 -27.53 13.83 4.46
C HIS A 42 -28.32 13.39 3.24
N ASP A 43 -29.61 13.73 3.16
CA ASP A 43 -30.53 13.34 2.07
C ASP A 43 -30.54 11.83 1.77
N GLY A 44 -30.54 11.02 2.81
CA GLY A 44 -30.56 9.55 2.69
C GLY A 44 -29.24 8.91 2.23
N ARG A 45 -28.18 9.71 2.00
CA ARG A 45 -26.85 9.22 1.58
C ARG A 45 -25.83 9.37 2.70
N SER A 46 -24.85 8.46 2.71
CA SER A 46 -23.67 8.54 3.56
C SER A 46 -22.56 9.30 2.84
N TRP A 47 -21.84 10.13 3.59
CA TRP A 47 -20.71 10.94 3.12
C TRP A 47 -19.55 10.87 4.11
N ILE A 48 -18.34 11.03 3.61
CA ILE A 48 -17.14 11.16 4.44
C ILE A 48 -16.62 12.60 4.37
N VAL A 49 -16.33 13.16 5.53
CA VAL A 49 -15.53 14.38 5.64
C VAL A 49 -14.10 13.96 5.93
N MET A 50 -13.20 14.14 4.97
CA MET A 50 -11.77 14.04 5.18
C MET A 50 -11.26 15.37 5.75
N ASP A 51 -10.53 15.28 6.84
CA ASP A 51 -9.86 16.40 7.51
C ASP A 51 -8.35 16.18 7.45
N SER A 52 -7.68 16.94 6.58
CA SER A 52 -6.22 16.95 6.36
C SER A 52 -5.68 18.34 6.71
N PRO A 53 -5.16 18.56 7.94
CA PRO A 53 -4.63 19.86 8.33
C PRO A 53 -3.48 20.31 7.41
N PRO A 54 -3.60 21.41 6.63
CA PRO A 54 -2.63 21.77 5.61
C PRO A 54 -1.21 22.04 6.12
N ALA A 55 -1.09 22.40 7.41
CA ALA A 55 0.21 22.57 8.06
C ALA A 55 0.97 21.24 8.28
N GLN A 56 0.28 20.10 8.18
CA GLN A 56 0.82 18.78 8.41
C GLN A 56 0.85 17.94 7.12
N GLU A 57 -0.20 18.05 6.29
CA GLU A 57 -0.30 17.29 5.04
C GLU A 57 -1.15 18.09 4.03
N ASP A 58 -0.57 18.40 2.86
CA ASP A 58 -1.28 19.06 1.76
C ASP A 58 -2.35 18.12 1.15
N PRO A 59 -3.64 18.50 1.13
CA PRO A 59 -4.69 17.69 0.52
C PRO A 59 -4.73 17.73 -1.02
N ALA A 60 -4.01 18.65 -1.67
CA ALA A 60 -4.06 18.83 -3.12
C ALA A 60 -3.61 17.58 -3.92
N PRO A 61 -2.56 16.85 -3.54
CA PRO A 61 -2.18 15.59 -4.20
C PRO A 61 -3.29 14.54 -4.15
N TRP A 62 -4.02 14.43 -3.04
CA TRP A 62 -5.15 13.50 -2.91
C TRP A 62 -6.23 13.79 -3.96
N VAL A 63 -6.62 15.06 -4.10
CA VAL A 63 -7.62 15.48 -5.10
C VAL A 63 -7.12 15.27 -6.53
N ALA A 64 -5.87 15.64 -6.81
CA ALA A 64 -5.30 15.54 -8.15
C ALA A 64 -5.19 14.07 -8.62
N ILE A 65 -4.70 13.17 -7.76
CA ILE A 65 -4.55 11.74 -8.08
C ILE A 65 -5.94 11.08 -8.15
N GLY A 66 -6.84 11.37 -7.20
CA GLY A 66 -8.21 10.84 -7.23
C GLY A 66 -8.93 11.17 -8.53
N ARG A 67 -8.81 12.42 -9.03
CA ARG A 67 -9.39 12.82 -10.32
C ARG A 67 -8.81 11.99 -11.48
N ARG A 68 -7.49 11.79 -11.55
CA ARG A 68 -6.85 10.98 -12.62
C ARG A 68 -7.36 9.53 -12.62
N LEU A 69 -7.51 8.95 -11.43
CA LEU A 69 -8.04 7.60 -11.26
C LEU A 69 -9.51 7.52 -11.71
N ALA A 70 -10.34 8.49 -11.31
CA ALA A 70 -11.74 8.56 -11.72
C ALA A 70 -11.89 8.75 -13.25
N GLU A 71 -11.08 9.60 -13.88
CA GLU A 71 -11.04 9.81 -15.33
C GLU A 71 -10.62 8.54 -16.09
N ALA A 72 -9.81 7.67 -15.47
CA ALA A 72 -9.47 6.35 -16.00
C ALA A 72 -10.58 5.31 -15.81
N GLY A 73 -11.69 5.65 -15.16
CA GLY A 73 -12.83 4.80 -14.90
C GLY A 73 -12.62 3.86 -13.71
N LEU A 74 -11.82 4.27 -12.73
CA LEU A 74 -11.61 3.57 -11.47
C LEU A 74 -12.55 4.13 -10.39
N HIS A 75 -13.03 3.27 -9.50
CA HIS A 75 -13.89 3.68 -8.41
C HIS A 75 -13.05 4.17 -7.23
N VAL A 76 -12.85 5.44 -7.16
CA VAL A 76 -12.24 6.16 -6.02
C VAL A 76 -13.28 7.11 -5.42
N PRO A 77 -13.17 7.50 -4.14
CA PRO A 77 -14.14 8.40 -3.54
C PRO A 77 -14.29 9.68 -4.34
N ALA A 78 -15.50 9.91 -4.90
CA ALA A 78 -15.81 11.13 -5.65
C ALA A 78 -15.79 12.35 -4.70
N VAL A 79 -15.12 13.42 -5.11
CA VAL A 79 -15.11 14.67 -4.35
C VAL A 79 -16.37 15.46 -4.69
N ARG A 80 -17.23 15.70 -3.68
CA ARG A 80 -18.40 16.55 -3.79
C ARG A 80 -18.06 18.02 -3.59
N GLU A 81 -17.28 18.31 -2.53
CA GLU A 81 -16.84 19.66 -2.18
C GLU A 81 -15.44 19.63 -1.57
N ALA A 82 -14.64 20.68 -1.78
CA ALA A 82 -13.29 20.78 -1.27
C ALA A 82 -12.97 22.20 -0.81
N ASP A 83 -12.42 22.31 0.39
CA ASP A 83 -11.79 23.52 0.94
C ASP A 83 -10.33 23.21 1.22
N LEU A 84 -9.50 23.29 0.18
CA LEU A 84 -8.07 22.96 0.26
C LEU A 84 -7.33 23.90 1.22
N ALA A 85 -7.78 25.17 1.34
CA ALA A 85 -7.13 26.12 2.24
C ALA A 85 -7.29 25.73 3.72
N ARG A 86 -8.42 25.10 4.06
CA ARG A 86 -8.66 24.54 5.40
C ARG A 86 -8.35 23.05 5.51
N GLY A 87 -8.19 22.35 4.37
CA GLY A 87 -7.94 20.92 4.31
C GLY A 87 -9.19 20.06 4.60
N PHE A 88 -10.37 20.52 4.24
CA PHE A 88 -11.62 19.78 4.36
C PHE A 88 -12.13 19.33 2.99
N LEU A 89 -12.43 18.04 2.85
CA LEU A 89 -13.08 17.50 1.67
C LEU A 89 -14.34 16.73 2.08
N LEU A 90 -15.42 16.94 1.34
CA LEU A 90 -16.62 16.11 1.40
C LEU A 90 -16.56 15.13 0.24
N ILE A 91 -16.43 13.86 0.56
CA ILE A 91 -16.19 12.79 -0.41
C ILE A 91 -17.22 11.67 -0.29
N GLU A 92 -17.35 10.89 -1.33
CA GLU A 92 -18.16 9.68 -1.35
C GLU A 92 -17.77 8.73 -0.24
N ASP A 93 -18.77 8.10 0.40
CA ASP A 93 -18.57 7.03 1.36
C ASP A 93 -18.66 5.69 0.64
N LEU A 94 -17.52 5.03 0.43
CA LEU A 94 -17.42 3.71 -0.19
C LEU A 94 -17.78 2.56 0.79
N GLY A 95 -18.26 2.89 1.98
CA GLY A 95 -18.63 1.91 2.99
C GLY A 95 -17.47 1.49 3.90
N THR A 96 -17.58 0.28 4.46
CA THR A 96 -16.63 -0.23 5.46
C THR A 96 -16.12 -1.64 5.14
N ARG A 97 -16.61 -2.25 4.07
CA ARG A 97 -16.30 -3.64 3.70
C ARG A 97 -14.98 -3.66 2.90
N THR A 98 -13.84 -3.70 3.59
CA THR A 98 -12.55 -3.91 2.92
C THR A 98 -12.41 -5.36 2.44
N TYR A 99 -11.55 -5.61 1.46
CA TYR A 99 -11.33 -6.96 0.93
C TYR A 99 -10.85 -7.94 1.99
N LEU A 100 -9.97 -7.52 2.91
CA LEU A 100 -9.33 -8.44 3.85
C LEU A 100 -10.31 -9.36 4.62
N PRO A 101 -11.36 -8.88 5.28
CA PRO A 101 -12.32 -9.75 5.97
C PRO A 101 -13.26 -10.52 5.02
N GLU A 102 -13.37 -10.10 3.77
CA GLU A 102 -14.22 -10.72 2.76
C GLU A 102 -13.49 -11.82 1.96
N LEU A 103 -12.15 -11.87 2.03
CA LEU A 103 -11.33 -12.85 1.33
C LEU A 103 -11.44 -14.23 1.97
N SER A 104 -11.80 -15.21 1.16
CA SER A 104 -11.89 -16.65 1.50
C SER A 104 -11.56 -17.48 0.26
N GLU A 105 -11.49 -18.80 0.41
CA GLU A 105 -11.32 -19.72 -0.74
C GLU A 105 -12.44 -19.56 -1.79
N ASP A 106 -13.67 -19.23 -1.36
CA ASP A 106 -14.82 -19.09 -2.25
C ASP A 106 -14.88 -17.72 -2.95
N SER A 107 -14.35 -16.66 -2.34
CA SER A 107 -14.49 -15.28 -2.81
C SER A 107 -13.26 -14.75 -3.53
N VAL A 108 -12.08 -15.32 -3.28
CA VAL A 108 -10.80 -14.75 -3.72
C VAL A 108 -10.69 -14.60 -5.24
N GLU A 109 -11.20 -15.56 -6.02
CA GLU A 109 -11.11 -15.49 -7.48
C GLU A 109 -11.92 -14.30 -8.03
N SER A 110 -13.11 -14.06 -7.48
CA SER A 110 -13.94 -12.92 -7.88
C SER A 110 -13.34 -11.59 -7.44
N LEU A 111 -12.91 -11.49 -6.17
CA LEU A 111 -12.37 -10.25 -5.61
C LEU A 111 -11.03 -9.89 -6.25
N TYR A 112 -10.10 -10.84 -6.39
CA TYR A 112 -8.82 -10.60 -7.03
C TYR A 112 -8.97 -10.40 -8.54
N GLY A 113 -9.92 -11.08 -9.20
CA GLY A 113 -10.26 -10.79 -10.59
C GLY A 113 -10.63 -9.34 -10.80
N ALA A 114 -11.54 -8.79 -9.99
CA ALA A 114 -11.94 -7.38 -10.04
C ALA A 114 -10.78 -6.43 -9.70
N ALA A 115 -9.94 -6.77 -8.70
CA ALA A 115 -8.77 -5.99 -8.34
C ALA A 115 -7.72 -5.96 -9.48
N LEU A 116 -7.44 -7.10 -10.10
CA LEU A 116 -6.51 -7.18 -11.25
C LEU A 116 -7.05 -6.44 -12.48
N ASP A 117 -8.38 -6.41 -12.69
CA ASP A 117 -9.00 -5.58 -13.73
C ASP A 117 -8.80 -4.08 -13.46
N ALA A 118 -8.99 -3.67 -12.21
CA ALA A 118 -8.75 -2.29 -11.80
C ALA A 118 -7.26 -1.92 -11.92
N LEU A 119 -6.36 -2.82 -11.51
CA LEU A 119 -4.91 -2.62 -11.62
C LEU A 119 -4.47 -2.46 -13.08
N LEU A 120 -4.93 -3.33 -13.98
CA LEU A 120 -4.61 -3.22 -15.41
C LEU A 120 -5.10 -1.89 -15.99
N ARG A 121 -6.33 -1.48 -15.63
CA ARG A 121 -6.90 -0.21 -16.06
C ARG A 121 -6.07 0.97 -15.53
N MET A 122 -5.63 0.91 -14.29
CA MET A 122 -4.77 1.91 -13.67
C MET A 122 -3.45 2.02 -14.41
N GLN A 123 -2.77 0.90 -14.69
CA GLN A 123 -1.47 0.88 -15.35
C GLN A 123 -1.51 1.25 -16.83
N THR A 124 -2.65 1.04 -17.50
CA THR A 124 -2.79 1.33 -18.94
C THR A 124 -3.39 2.70 -19.25
N ARG A 125 -4.16 3.29 -18.33
CA ARG A 125 -4.93 4.51 -18.60
C ARG A 125 -4.50 5.72 -17.78
N VAL A 126 -3.85 5.52 -16.63
CA VAL A 126 -3.41 6.64 -15.80
C VAL A 126 -2.00 7.05 -16.21
N GLY A 127 -1.86 8.27 -16.72
CA GLY A 127 -0.56 8.81 -17.12
C GLY A 127 0.38 9.00 -15.93
N THR A 128 1.68 8.80 -16.16
CA THR A 128 2.73 8.94 -15.14
C THR A 128 3.40 10.31 -15.12
N ALA A 129 3.09 11.18 -16.10
CA ALA A 129 3.59 12.56 -16.11
C ALA A 129 3.22 13.27 -14.81
N GLU A 130 4.13 14.07 -14.26
CA GLU A 130 3.97 14.80 -12.99
C GLU A 130 3.95 13.93 -11.72
N LEU A 131 4.05 12.60 -11.81
CA LEU A 131 4.29 11.76 -10.64
C LEU A 131 5.78 11.74 -10.30
N HIS A 132 6.08 11.71 -9.01
CA HIS A 132 7.45 11.44 -8.58
C HIS A 132 7.89 10.06 -9.08
N ARG A 133 9.15 9.95 -9.54
CA ARG A 133 9.70 8.67 -9.96
C ARG A 133 10.08 7.83 -8.75
N TYR A 134 9.76 6.57 -8.83
CA TYR A 134 10.25 5.56 -7.90
C TYR A 134 11.67 5.17 -8.34
N ASP A 135 12.58 6.15 -8.19
CA ASP A 135 13.97 6.03 -8.62
C ASP A 135 14.83 5.25 -7.61
N ARG A 136 16.09 4.99 -7.99
CA ARG A 136 17.05 4.27 -7.15
C ARG A 136 17.18 4.89 -5.76
N ALA A 137 17.24 6.22 -5.66
CA ALA A 137 17.40 6.89 -4.39
C ALA A 137 16.17 6.74 -3.49
N PHE A 138 14.97 6.74 -4.08
CA PHE A 138 13.73 6.52 -3.33
C PHE A 138 13.63 5.08 -2.82
N LEU A 139 13.86 4.10 -3.70
CA LEU A 139 13.87 2.67 -3.35
C LEU A 139 14.91 2.34 -2.28
N ALA A 140 16.13 2.89 -2.40
CA ALA A 140 17.21 2.70 -1.42
C ALA A 140 16.83 3.26 -0.04
N ARG A 141 16.20 4.45 0.02
CA ARG A 141 15.70 5.01 1.30
C ARG A 141 14.65 4.12 1.96
N GLU A 142 13.82 3.44 1.18
CA GLU A 142 12.85 2.49 1.74
C GLU A 142 13.53 1.23 2.28
N LEU A 143 14.54 0.71 1.59
CA LEU A 143 15.32 -0.44 2.07
C LEU A 143 16.12 -0.10 3.35
N ALA A 144 16.60 1.13 3.47
CA ALA A 144 17.32 1.59 4.67
C ALA A 144 16.48 1.57 5.96
N ILE A 145 15.16 1.43 5.85
CA ILE A 145 14.28 1.28 7.02
C ILE A 145 14.50 -0.07 7.73
N LEU A 146 14.88 -1.13 6.99
CA LEU A 146 15.11 -2.46 7.55
C LEU A 146 16.25 -2.48 8.59
N PRO A 147 17.50 -2.07 8.29
CA PRO A 147 18.59 -2.11 9.27
C PRO A 147 18.32 -1.21 10.47
N GLU A 148 17.67 -0.05 10.28
CA GLU A 148 17.39 0.88 11.38
C GLU A 148 16.34 0.32 12.34
N TRP A 149 15.19 -0.14 11.83
CA TRP A 149 14.03 -0.45 12.66
C TRP A 149 13.86 -1.92 12.96
N PHE A 150 14.07 -2.81 11.98
CA PHE A 150 13.94 -4.24 12.20
C PHE A 150 15.18 -4.81 12.87
N LEU A 151 16.37 -4.64 12.28
CA LEU A 151 17.59 -5.17 12.88
C LEU A 151 17.96 -4.40 14.15
N GLY A 152 18.11 -3.07 14.05
CA GLY A 152 18.59 -2.24 15.14
C GLY A 152 17.59 -2.14 16.29
N ARG A 153 16.35 -1.72 16.00
CA ARG A 153 15.39 -1.42 17.07
C ARG A 153 14.66 -2.65 17.59
N HIS A 154 14.23 -3.57 16.70
CA HIS A 154 13.42 -4.72 17.08
C HIS A 154 14.27 -5.91 17.51
N LEU A 155 15.31 -6.25 16.78
CA LEU A 155 16.21 -7.36 17.13
C LEU A 155 17.38 -6.94 18.04
N GLY A 156 17.67 -5.66 18.18
CA GLY A 156 18.83 -5.18 18.96
C GLY A 156 20.16 -5.51 18.32
N VAL A 157 20.21 -5.68 16.99
CA VAL A 157 21.37 -6.07 16.21
C VAL A 157 21.93 -4.89 15.45
N THR A 158 23.25 -4.70 15.52
CA THR A 158 23.97 -3.78 14.64
C THR A 158 24.83 -4.66 13.72
N PRO A 159 24.53 -4.70 12.40
CA PRO A 159 25.34 -5.42 11.43
C PRO A 159 26.81 -5.00 11.49
N ASP A 160 27.74 -5.95 11.44
CA ASP A 160 29.15 -5.63 11.25
C ASP A 160 29.44 -5.25 9.78
N ALA A 161 30.70 -5.01 9.42
CA ALA A 161 31.09 -4.52 8.11
C ALA A 161 30.76 -5.52 6.99
N ASP A 162 31.00 -6.81 7.21
CA ASP A 162 30.74 -7.88 6.24
C ASP A 162 29.23 -8.11 6.08
N GLU A 163 28.49 -8.03 7.15
CA GLU A 163 27.02 -8.11 7.15
C GLU A 163 26.37 -6.91 6.44
N ALA A 164 26.91 -5.71 6.67
CA ALA A 164 26.47 -4.51 5.97
C ALA A 164 26.72 -4.59 4.46
N GLU A 165 27.91 -5.09 4.04
CA GLU A 165 28.23 -5.35 2.63
C GLU A 165 27.25 -6.36 2.02
N THR A 166 26.95 -7.47 2.71
CA THR A 166 25.95 -8.46 2.26
C THR A 166 24.57 -7.84 2.03
N LEU A 167 24.12 -6.94 2.91
CA LEU A 167 22.86 -6.23 2.74
C LEU A 167 22.91 -5.25 1.54
N GLU A 168 24.02 -4.53 1.37
CA GLU A 168 24.19 -3.58 0.26
C GLU A 168 24.20 -4.30 -1.09
N GLU A 169 24.89 -5.44 -1.22
CA GLU A 169 24.89 -6.27 -2.43
C GLU A 169 23.47 -6.75 -2.76
N ALA A 170 22.74 -7.33 -1.79
CA ALA A 170 21.37 -7.76 -1.98
C ALA A 170 20.44 -6.60 -2.36
N PHE A 171 20.57 -5.45 -1.71
CA PHE A 171 19.81 -4.25 -2.07
C PHE A 171 20.14 -3.79 -3.49
N GLY A 172 21.40 -3.88 -3.92
CA GLY A 172 21.82 -3.60 -5.29
C GLY A 172 21.04 -4.42 -6.31
N VAL A 173 20.92 -5.74 -6.08
CA VAL A 173 20.15 -6.66 -6.94
C VAL A 173 18.68 -6.26 -7.01
N LEU A 174 18.06 -5.94 -5.88
CA LEU A 174 16.64 -5.53 -5.83
C LEU A 174 16.40 -4.22 -6.57
N LEU A 175 17.30 -3.23 -6.39
CA LEU A 175 17.22 -1.95 -7.07
C LEU A 175 17.38 -2.07 -8.58
N ASP A 176 18.34 -2.88 -9.05
CA ASP A 176 18.56 -3.10 -10.48
C ASP A 176 17.37 -3.80 -11.12
N SER A 177 16.80 -4.81 -10.48
CA SER A 177 15.60 -5.50 -10.94
C SER A 177 14.39 -4.56 -11.01
N ALA A 178 14.18 -3.72 -10.01
CA ALA A 178 13.07 -2.76 -10.00
C ALA A 178 13.18 -1.74 -11.15
N LEU A 179 14.40 -1.24 -11.40
CA LEU A 179 14.65 -0.21 -12.42
C LEU A 179 14.69 -0.76 -13.85
N ALA A 180 14.83 -2.08 -14.03
CA ALA A 180 14.75 -2.73 -15.32
C ALA A 180 13.32 -2.90 -15.83
N GLN A 181 12.32 -2.71 -14.98
CA GLN A 181 10.92 -2.89 -15.33
C GLN A 181 10.32 -1.69 -16.06
N PRO A 182 9.30 -1.89 -16.92
CA PRO A 182 8.49 -0.81 -17.44
C PRO A 182 7.91 0.07 -16.32
N THR A 183 7.93 1.38 -16.56
CA THR A 183 7.41 2.37 -15.59
C THR A 183 5.94 2.65 -15.88
N VAL A 184 5.10 2.41 -14.89
CA VAL A 184 3.64 2.64 -14.92
C VAL A 184 3.20 3.48 -13.73
N PHE A 185 1.91 3.79 -13.64
CA PHE A 185 1.31 4.30 -12.40
C PHE A 185 1.39 3.22 -11.31
N VAL A 186 1.90 3.57 -10.14
CA VAL A 186 2.02 2.71 -8.96
C VAL A 186 1.28 3.37 -7.80
N HIS A 187 0.28 2.66 -7.27
CA HIS A 187 -0.51 3.08 -6.12
C HIS A 187 0.30 3.03 -4.81
N ARG A 188 1.21 2.06 -4.68
CA ARG A 188 2.07 1.70 -3.55
C ARG A 188 1.40 0.87 -2.46
N ASP A 189 0.15 1.16 -2.16
CA ASP A 189 -0.59 0.48 -1.08
C ASP A 189 -1.86 -0.20 -1.64
N PHE A 190 -1.72 -0.87 -2.81
CA PHE A 190 -2.78 -1.61 -3.49
C PHE A 190 -2.92 -3.01 -2.90
N HIS A 191 -3.54 -3.12 -1.74
CA HIS A 191 -3.69 -4.36 -0.97
C HIS A 191 -5.07 -4.45 -0.31
N SER A 192 -5.38 -5.60 0.28
CA SER A 192 -6.72 -5.96 0.76
C SER A 192 -7.35 -5.00 1.78
N ARG A 193 -6.56 -4.21 2.51
CA ARG A 193 -7.09 -3.20 3.46
C ARG A 193 -7.50 -1.89 2.78
N ASN A 194 -7.03 -1.63 1.56
CA ASN A 194 -7.28 -0.40 0.81
C ASN A 194 -8.18 -0.61 -0.41
N LEU A 195 -8.71 -1.81 -0.56
CA LEU A 195 -9.72 -2.17 -1.55
C LEU A 195 -11.03 -2.47 -0.84
N LEU A 196 -12.13 -1.88 -1.32
CA LEU A 196 -13.46 -2.06 -0.74
C LEU A 196 -14.37 -2.83 -1.69
N VAL A 197 -15.17 -3.70 -1.12
CA VAL A 197 -16.27 -4.35 -1.83
C VAL A 197 -17.37 -3.33 -2.02
N ILE A 198 -17.75 -3.11 -3.25
CA ILE A 198 -18.84 -2.21 -3.65
C ILE A 198 -20.03 -3.07 -4.05
N ASP A 199 -21.22 -2.66 -3.67
CA ASP A 199 -22.44 -3.37 -4.01
C ASP A 199 -22.71 -3.33 -5.52
N ASP A 200 -23.32 -4.40 -6.07
CA ASP A 200 -23.50 -4.58 -7.52
C ASP A 200 -24.40 -3.54 -8.18
N ASP A 201 -25.23 -2.83 -7.40
CA ASP A 201 -26.12 -1.76 -7.87
C ASP A 201 -25.46 -0.36 -7.87
N ALA A 202 -24.19 -0.29 -7.45
CA ALA A 202 -23.43 0.96 -7.48
C ALA A 202 -23.13 1.41 -8.93
N PRO A 203 -22.99 2.73 -9.16
CA PRO A 203 -22.71 3.28 -10.50
C PRO A 203 -21.37 2.82 -11.08
N LEU A 204 -20.40 2.50 -10.23
CA LEU A 204 -19.07 2.01 -10.59
C LEU A 204 -18.81 0.68 -9.89
N ALA A 205 -18.11 -0.20 -10.62
CA ALA A 205 -17.80 -1.55 -10.15
C ALA A 205 -16.77 -1.58 -9.02
N SER A 206 -16.79 -2.68 -8.27
CA SER A 206 -15.73 -3.06 -7.33
C SER A 206 -14.36 -3.22 -8.05
N PRO A 207 -13.23 -2.95 -7.38
CA PRO A 207 -13.14 -2.43 -6.02
C PRO A 207 -13.30 -0.92 -5.94
N GLY A 208 -13.81 -0.44 -4.81
CA GLY A 208 -13.53 0.91 -4.38
C GLY A 208 -12.08 1.01 -3.91
N ILE A 209 -11.33 2.01 -4.36
CA ILE A 209 -9.89 2.15 -4.10
C ILE A 209 -9.64 3.40 -3.25
N ILE A 210 -8.94 3.22 -2.13
CA ILE A 210 -8.56 4.32 -1.21
C ILE A 210 -7.06 4.34 -0.98
N ASP A 211 -6.56 5.38 -0.33
CA ASP A 211 -5.15 5.57 0.06
C ASP A 211 -4.16 5.71 -1.10
N PHE A 212 -4.59 6.36 -2.19
CA PHE A 212 -3.86 6.50 -3.46
C PHE A 212 -2.96 7.74 -3.54
N GLN A 213 -3.00 8.67 -2.58
CA GLN A 213 -2.29 9.96 -2.67
C GLN A 213 -0.75 9.83 -2.66
N GLY A 214 -0.23 8.68 -2.22
CA GLY A 214 1.19 8.35 -2.25
C GLY A 214 1.68 7.76 -3.58
N ALA A 215 0.87 7.84 -4.65
CA ALA A 215 1.18 7.23 -5.94
C ALA A 215 2.45 7.79 -6.59
N LEU A 216 3.15 6.93 -7.32
CA LEU A 216 4.42 7.20 -8.00
C LEU A 216 4.40 6.66 -9.44
N ALA A 217 5.40 7.06 -10.22
CA ALA A 217 5.74 6.40 -11.48
C ALA A 217 6.82 5.34 -11.18
N GLY A 218 6.52 4.05 -11.33
CA GLY A 218 7.40 2.99 -10.86
C GLY A 218 7.22 1.63 -11.54
N PRO A 219 7.81 0.57 -10.97
CA PRO A 219 7.88 -0.76 -11.57
C PRO A 219 6.50 -1.39 -11.77
N VAL A 220 6.28 -1.99 -12.92
CA VAL A 220 4.98 -2.57 -13.34
C VAL A 220 4.48 -3.67 -12.38
N THR A 221 5.35 -4.41 -11.72
CA THR A 221 4.97 -5.51 -10.82
C THR A 221 4.78 -5.08 -9.36
N TYR A 222 4.99 -3.79 -9.01
CA TYR A 222 4.92 -3.35 -7.61
C TYR A 222 3.54 -3.57 -6.95
N ASP A 223 2.49 -3.05 -7.56
CA ASP A 223 1.13 -3.18 -7.02
C ASP A 223 0.58 -4.59 -7.15
N LEU A 224 1.01 -5.34 -8.17
CA LEU A 224 0.71 -6.77 -8.29
C LEU A 224 1.27 -7.55 -7.09
N ALA A 225 2.52 -7.30 -6.71
CA ALA A 225 3.13 -7.91 -5.53
C ALA A 225 2.46 -7.43 -4.23
N SER A 226 2.04 -6.17 -4.18
CA SER A 226 1.30 -5.62 -3.03
C SER A 226 -0.03 -6.33 -2.79
N LEU A 227 -0.73 -6.73 -3.87
CA LEU A 227 -2.00 -7.45 -3.83
C LEU A 227 -1.81 -8.94 -3.56
N LEU A 228 -0.98 -9.62 -4.37
CA LEU A 228 -0.88 -11.09 -4.37
C LEU A 228 0.01 -11.64 -3.26
N ARG A 229 0.93 -10.83 -2.71
CA ARG A 229 1.76 -11.12 -1.53
C ARG A 229 1.51 -10.09 -0.44
N ASP A 230 0.23 -9.95 -0.12
CA ASP A 230 -0.25 -9.04 0.92
C ASP A 230 0.33 -9.39 2.29
N CYS A 231 0.69 -8.37 3.06
CA CYS A 231 1.23 -8.55 4.41
C CYS A 231 0.19 -9.09 5.41
N TYR A 232 -1.09 -9.07 5.07
CA TYR A 232 -2.20 -9.39 5.97
C TYR A 232 -2.86 -10.75 5.68
N ILE A 233 -2.66 -11.30 4.50
CA ILE A 233 -3.19 -12.62 4.08
C ILE A 233 -2.18 -13.31 3.17
N ALA A 234 -2.08 -14.64 3.25
CA ALA A 234 -1.20 -15.45 2.42
C ALA A 234 -1.99 -16.50 1.65
N TRP A 235 -1.57 -16.75 0.42
CA TRP A 235 -2.09 -17.79 -0.46
C TRP A 235 -0.97 -18.76 -0.85
N PRO A 236 -1.29 -20.02 -1.22
CA PRO A 236 -0.30 -20.97 -1.72
C PRO A 236 0.50 -20.38 -2.89
N ARG A 237 1.82 -20.64 -2.90
CA ARG A 237 2.75 -20.08 -3.90
C ARG A 237 2.31 -20.37 -5.32
N GLU A 238 1.90 -21.59 -5.60
CA GLU A 238 1.46 -22.02 -6.94
C GLU A 238 0.25 -21.20 -7.43
N ARG A 239 -0.64 -20.83 -6.51
CA ARG A 239 -1.81 -20.00 -6.85
C ARG A 239 -1.42 -18.56 -7.14
N VAL A 240 -0.50 -18.01 -6.35
CA VAL A 240 0.05 -16.66 -6.55
C VAL A 240 0.76 -16.58 -7.89
N GLU A 241 1.59 -17.58 -8.23
CA GLU A 241 2.30 -17.65 -9.51
C GLU A 241 1.32 -17.77 -10.69
N ALA A 242 0.25 -18.55 -10.57
CA ALA A 242 -0.78 -18.65 -11.59
C ALA A 242 -1.49 -17.31 -11.84
N TRP A 243 -1.83 -16.56 -10.80
CA TRP A 243 -2.40 -15.21 -10.94
C TRP A 243 -1.41 -14.22 -11.54
N ALA A 244 -0.13 -14.28 -11.13
CA ALA A 244 0.92 -13.42 -11.67
C ALA A 244 1.14 -13.68 -13.17
N GLU A 245 1.17 -14.95 -13.60
CA GLU A 245 1.29 -15.32 -15.01
C GLU A 245 0.06 -14.89 -15.82
N ALA A 246 -1.13 -15.11 -15.32
CA ALA A 246 -2.35 -14.63 -15.98
C ALA A 246 -2.33 -13.09 -16.14
N TYR A 247 -1.79 -12.37 -15.16
CA TYR A 247 -1.64 -10.92 -15.24
C TYR A 247 -0.55 -10.49 -16.23
N ARG A 248 0.58 -11.22 -16.30
CA ARG A 248 1.61 -11.01 -17.33
C ARG A 248 1.02 -11.06 -18.74
N GLN A 249 0.21 -12.08 -19.03
CA GLN A 249 -0.45 -12.22 -20.33
C GLN A 249 -1.35 -11.02 -20.65
N ARG A 250 -2.05 -10.48 -19.63
CA ARG A 250 -2.89 -9.29 -19.79
C ARG A 250 -2.06 -8.03 -20.07
N LEU A 251 -0.92 -7.85 -19.39
CA LEU A 251 0.01 -6.74 -19.62
C LEU A 251 0.61 -6.81 -21.04
N HIS A 252 0.96 -8.02 -21.49
CA HIS A 252 1.42 -8.25 -22.85
C HIS A 252 0.34 -7.89 -23.87
N GLY A 253 -0.89 -8.40 -23.70
CA GLY A 253 -2.03 -8.06 -24.55
C GLY A 253 -2.39 -6.57 -24.57
N ALA A 254 -2.06 -5.84 -23.52
CA ALA A 254 -2.23 -4.39 -23.41
C ALA A 254 -1.01 -3.58 -23.94
N GLY A 255 0.07 -4.22 -24.35
CA GLY A 255 1.29 -3.58 -24.85
C GLY A 255 2.10 -2.86 -23.77
N VAL A 256 1.92 -3.20 -22.50
CA VAL A 256 2.68 -2.64 -21.35
C VAL A 256 4.05 -3.31 -21.24
N ILE A 257 4.11 -4.59 -21.52
CA ILE A 257 5.33 -5.39 -21.66
C ILE A 257 5.40 -5.99 -23.05
N ASP A 258 6.60 -6.24 -23.56
CA ASP A 258 6.82 -6.85 -24.87
C ASP A 258 7.07 -8.37 -24.78
N GLU A 259 7.22 -9.02 -25.96
CA GLU A 259 7.39 -10.47 -26.05
C GLU A 259 8.71 -10.99 -25.46
N THR A 260 9.67 -10.11 -25.18
CA THR A 260 10.95 -10.50 -24.55
C THR A 260 10.82 -10.75 -23.07
N VAL A 261 9.71 -10.29 -22.46
CA VAL A 261 9.40 -10.54 -21.03
C VAL A 261 8.70 -11.88 -20.92
N ASP A 262 9.49 -12.95 -20.86
CA ASP A 262 9.00 -14.30 -20.63
C ASP A 262 8.53 -14.51 -19.16
N ASP A 263 7.99 -15.69 -18.89
CA ASP A 263 7.45 -16.07 -17.59
C ASP A 263 8.52 -15.96 -16.49
N ALA A 264 9.74 -16.43 -16.76
CA ALA A 264 10.82 -16.43 -15.79
C ALA A 264 11.28 -15.00 -15.45
N THR A 265 11.39 -14.14 -16.46
CA THR A 265 11.72 -12.71 -16.28
C THR A 265 10.66 -11.98 -15.48
N PHE A 266 9.38 -12.21 -15.80
CA PHE A 266 8.27 -11.56 -15.11
C PHE A 266 8.14 -12.04 -13.66
N LEU A 267 8.24 -13.36 -13.43
CA LEU A 267 8.21 -13.92 -12.08
C LEU A 267 9.36 -13.40 -11.24
N ARG A 268 10.57 -13.30 -11.82
CA ARG A 268 11.70 -12.70 -11.13
C ARG A 268 11.43 -11.22 -10.76
N TRP A 269 10.89 -10.42 -11.65
CA TRP A 269 10.50 -9.03 -11.34
C TRP A 269 9.49 -8.96 -10.21
N PHE A 270 8.46 -9.80 -10.26
CA PHE A 270 7.43 -9.90 -9.24
C PHE A 270 7.98 -10.32 -7.88
N ASP A 271 8.84 -11.34 -7.86
CA ASP A 271 9.49 -11.83 -6.66
C ASP A 271 10.39 -10.77 -6.02
N LEU A 272 11.28 -10.15 -6.81
CA LEU A 272 12.27 -9.22 -6.29
C LEU A 272 11.65 -7.88 -5.85
N ILE A 273 10.63 -7.39 -6.54
CA ILE A 273 9.92 -6.20 -6.06
C ILE A 273 9.07 -6.50 -4.83
N GLY A 274 8.47 -7.71 -4.75
CA GLY A 274 7.80 -8.21 -3.56
C GLY A 274 8.75 -8.28 -2.37
N LEU A 275 9.96 -8.80 -2.57
CA LEU A 275 11.00 -8.86 -1.54
C LEU A 275 11.43 -7.45 -1.08
N GLN A 276 11.68 -6.53 -2.01
CA GLN A 276 11.98 -5.13 -1.67
C GLN A 276 10.89 -4.53 -0.78
N ARG A 277 9.63 -4.75 -1.16
CA ARG A 277 8.47 -4.28 -0.41
C ARG A 277 8.39 -4.92 0.98
N HIS A 278 8.61 -6.23 1.11
CA HIS A 278 8.56 -6.94 2.40
C HIS A 278 9.70 -6.53 3.34
N LEU A 279 10.93 -6.33 2.84
CA LEU A 279 12.04 -5.80 3.64
C LEU A 279 11.70 -4.41 4.21
N LYS A 280 11.15 -3.52 3.37
CA LYS A 280 10.63 -2.22 3.81
C LYS A 280 9.53 -2.38 4.88
N VAL A 281 8.58 -3.30 4.68
CA VAL A 281 7.43 -3.51 5.60
C VAL A 281 7.89 -4.03 6.96
N LEU A 282 8.87 -4.94 7.03
CA LEU A 282 9.47 -5.36 8.30
C LEU A 282 9.92 -4.14 9.12
N GLY A 283 10.63 -3.22 8.50
CA GLY A 283 11.08 -1.99 9.17
C GLY A 283 9.93 -1.02 9.48
N ILE A 284 8.95 -0.86 8.58
CA ILE A 284 7.79 0.02 8.80
C ILE A 284 6.93 -0.47 9.97
N PHE A 285 6.63 -1.75 10.06
CA PHE A 285 5.82 -2.31 11.15
C PHE A 285 6.51 -2.12 12.50
N CYS A 286 7.82 -2.34 12.57
CA CYS A 286 8.62 -2.00 13.75
C CYS A 286 8.54 -0.49 14.06
N ARG A 287 8.74 0.38 13.09
CA ARG A 287 8.65 1.84 13.26
C ARG A 287 7.28 2.29 13.80
N LEU A 288 6.19 1.74 13.25
CA LEU A 288 4.83 2.02 13.72
C LEU A 288 4.63 1.57 15.18
N ALA A 289 5.18 0.42 15.55
CA ALA A 289 5.08 -0.08 16.92
C ALA A 289 5.88 0.76 17.91
N TYR A 290 7.14 1.10 17.60
CA TYR A 290 8.05 1.76 18.53
C TYR A 290 7.91 3.29 18.55
N ARG A 291 7.72 3.92 17.39
CA ARG A 291 7.59 5.38 17.29
C ARG A 291 6.16 5.85 17.52
N ASP A 292 5.19 5.14 16.93
CA ASP A 292 3.79 5.60 16.86
C ASP A 292 2.87 4.84 17.82
N GLY A 293 3.42 3.89 18.61
CA GLY A 293 2.67 3.11 19.61
C GLY A 293 1.67 2.09 19.04
N LYS A 294 1.69 1.85 17.73
CA LYS A 294 0.75 0.98 16.99
C LYS A 294 1.24 -0.48 16.99
N ARG A 295 1.22 -1.13 18.17
CA ARG A 295 1.79 -2.47 18.38
C ARG A 295 1.11 -3.59 17.61
N GLY A 296 -0.14 -3.41 17.17
CA GLY A 296 -0.89 -4.43 16.43
C GLY A 296 -0.21 -4.90 15.12
N TYR A 297 0.64 -4.06 14.51
CA TYR A 297 1.39 -4.42 13.31
C TYR A 297 2.50 -5.47 13.55
N LEU A 298 2.96 -5.65 14.78
CA LEU A 298 3.98 -6.69 15.08
C LEU A 298 3.45 -8.10 14.83
N GLY A 299 2.15 -8.33 14.99
CA GLY A 299 1.52 -9.62 14.74
C GLY A 299 1.64 -10.11 13.28
N ASP A 300 1.88 -9.20 12.33
CA ASP A 300 2.05 -9.53 10.92
C ASP A 300 3.53 -9.77 10.53
N LEU A 301 4.51 -9.45 11.40
CA LEU A 301 5.94 -9.62 11.13
C LEU A 301 6.34 -11.06 10.77
N PRO A 302 5.87 -12.11 11.48
CA PRO A 302 6.25 -13.49 11.14
C PRO A 302 5.91 -13.82 9.68
N ARG A 303 4.70 -13.53 9.21
CA ARG A 303 4.28 -13.77 7.82
C ARG A 303 5.13 -13.02 6.81
N VAL A 304 5.42 -11.75 7.09
CA VAL A 304 6.26 -10.92 6.20
C VAL A 304 7.69 -11.45 6.17
N PHE A 305 8.20 -11.91 7.31
CA PHE A 305 9.53 -12.53 7.39
C PHE A 305 9.60 -13.86 6.63
N ASP A 306 8.57 -14.70 6.73
CA ASP A 306 8.47 -15.95 5.95
C ASP A 306 8.56 -15.66 4.45
N TYR A 307 7.84 -14.65 3.94
CA TYR A 307 7.97 -14.20 2.54
C TYR A 307 9.40 -13.77 2.19
N VAL A 308 10.07 -13.05 3.08
CA VAL A 308 11.46 -12.61 2.85
C VAL A 308 12.39 -13.80 2.70
N ILE A 309 12.31 -14.77 3.61
CA ILE A 309 13.18 -15.96 3.60
C ILE A 309 12.88 -16.85 2.40
N ASP A 310 11.60 -17.10 2.10
CA ASP A 310 11.17 -17.93 0.97
C ASP A 310 11.67 -17.37 -0.37
N VAL A 311 11.46 -16.07 -0.59
CA VAL A 311 11.88 -15.44 -1.85
C VAL A 311 13.39 -15.29 -1.92
N ALA A 312 14.05 -14.75 -0.89
CA ALA A 312 15.49 -14.57 -0.93
C ALA A 312 16.25 -15.91 -1.04
N GLY A 313 15.75 -16.97 -0.39
CA GLY A 313 16.30 -18.32 -0.49
C GLY A 313 16.12 -18.98 -1.86
N SER A 314 15.21 -18.47 -2.69
CA SER A 314 14.98 -18.98 -4.06
C SER A 314 15.99 -18.44 -5.09
N TYR A 315 16.78 -17.41 -4.72
CA TYR A 315 17.74 -16.76 -5.62
C TYR A 315 19.15 -16.84 -5.03
N PRO A 316 20.11 -17.54 -5.69
CA PRO A 316 21.45 -17.77 -5.17
C PRO A 316 22.19 -16.49 -4.73
N GLU A 317 22.01 -15.40 -5.46
CA GLU A 317 22.64 -14.12 -5.16
C GLU A 317 22.03 -13.38 -3.95
N LEU A 318 20.87 -13.82 -3.46
CA LEU A 318 20.18 -13.27 -2.28
C LEU A 318 20.26 -14.21 -1.07
N GLN A 319 20.73 -15.46 -1.27
CA GLN A 319 20.88 -16.45 -0.20
C GLN A 319 21.73 -15.93 0.98
N PRO A 320 22.87 -15.23 0.77
CA PRO A 320 23.66 -14.68 1.88
C PRO A 320 22.84 -13.73 2.78
N MET A 321 21.98 -12.90 2.20
CA MET A 321 21.08 -12.02 2.97
C MET A 321 20.01 -12.85 3.72
N ALA A 322 19.44 -13.88 3.09
CA ALA A 322 18.46 -14.75 3.76
C ALA A 322 19.09 -15.44 4.98
N ASP A 323 20.29 -15.99 4.83
CA ASP A 323 21.03 -16.66 5.91
C ASP A 323 21.38 -15.69 7.05
N LEU A 324 21.78 -14.46 6.70
CA LEU A 324 22.05 -13.38 7.66
C LEU A 324 20.80 -13.05 8.48
N LEU A 325 19.70 -12.80 7.82
CA LEU A 325 18.44 -12.45 8.48
C LEU A 325 17.91 -13.60 9.34
N ALA A 326 17.92 -14.82 8.82
CA ALA A 326 17.51 -16.02 9.55
C ALA A 326 18.37 -16.26 10.82
N ARG A 327 19.69 -16.09 10.72
CA ARG A 327 20.61 -16.20 11.86
C ARG A 327 20.32 -15.18 12.95
N HIS A 328 20.04 -13.92 12.57
CA HIS A 328 19.73 -12.87 13.54
C HIS A 328 18.34 -13.00 14.16
N VAL A 329 17.38 -13.52 13.45
CA VAL A 329 16.05 -13.81 14.01
C VAL A 329 16.11 -15.03 14.92
N GLY A 330 16.73 -16.14 14.48
CA GLY A 330 16.80 -17.38 15.28
C GLY A 330 15.40 -17.83 15.71
N ASP A 331 15.27 -18.20 16.99
CA ASP A 331 14.02 -18.68 17.59
C ASP A 331 13.18 -17.55 18.21
N ARG A 332 13.41 -16.28 17.87
CA ARG A 332 12.69 -15.14 18.46
C ARG A 332 11.25 -15.08 17.97
N ASP A 333 10.33 -14.77 18.88
CA ASP A 333 8.98 -14.39 18.51
C ASP A 333 8.97 -12.94 17.97
N LEU A 334 8.87 -12.81 16.66
CA LEU A 334 8.83 -11.49 15.99
C LEU A 334 7.59 -10.67 16.34
N ALA A 335 6.51 -11.29 16.82
CA ALA A 335 5.30 -10.57 17.24
C ALA A 335 5.43 -9.97 18.64
N ALA A 336 6.39 -10.44 19.44
CA ALA A 336 6.63 -9.94 20.79
C ALA A 336 7.51 -8.68 20.78
N LEU A 337 7.29 -7.79 21.74
CA LEU A 337 8.25 -6.75 22.05
C LEU A 337 9.47 -7.40 22.74
N PRO A 338 10.72 -7.00 22.39
CA PRO A 338 11.88 -7.47 23.12
C PRO A 338 11.76 -7.12 24.61
N GLU A 339 12.20 -8.03 25.46
CA GLU A 339 12.26 -7.73 26.89
C GLU A 339 13.15 -6.50 27.15
N PRO A 340 12.74 -5.60 28.06
CA PRO A 340 13.59 -4.47 28.42
C PRO A 340 14.92 -4.99 28.99
N ALA A 341 16.02 -4.54 28.38
CA ALA A 341 17.38 -4.90 28.83
C ALA A 341 17.69 -4.31 30.22
#